data_cbbd12aac5839b77c7f0c67d840fa642
#
_entry.id   cbbd12aac5839b77c7f0c67d840fa642
#
_cell.length_a   1.000
_cell.length_b   1.000
_cell.length_c   1.000
_cell.angle_alpha   90.00
_cell.angle_beta   90.00
_cell.angle_gamma   90.00
#
_symmetry.space_group_name_H-M   'P 1'
#
loop_
_entity.id
_entity.type
_entity.pdbx_description
1 polymer ?
#
loop_
_entity_poly.entity_id
_entity_poly.type
_entity_poly.pdbx_seq_one_letter_code
_entity_poly.pdbx_strand_id
1 'polypeptide(L)'
;MHPAFLYVPGERLSQPELSAARIDGHVVEMGDAYVPADLVESADVRASTIAALVQPGTAASGPTAAWIHGAGDAPPAVHHVKRCVDRRIRPVTSGRLVFHDTLLPPRDLMRIGGIPVSTPTRTMLDLATTLHRDPRVLTWMDRLAVVFPDAPEGARSALRGMRRVPGSRAGSAVLERLALRMR
;
A
#
# COMPACT_ATOMS: atom_id res chain seq x y z
N MET A 1 3.63 0.53 -16.84
CA MET A 1 2.41 0.93 -17.58
C MET A 1 2.74 2.14 -18.45
N HIS A 2 2.18 2.24 -19.66
CA HIS A 2 2.39 3.41 -20.49
C HIS A 2 1.58 4.60 -19.92
N PRO A 3 2.15 5.82 -19.78
CA PRO A 3 1.45 6.99 -19.22
C PRO A 3 0.14 7.36 -19.95
N ALA A 4 -0.03 6.87 -21.18
CA ALA A 4 -1.24 7.12 -21.98
C ALA A 4 -2.53 6.53 -21.39
N PHE A 5 -2.44 5.53 -20.50
CA PHE A 5 -3.58 4.84 -19.89
C PHE A 5 -3.91 5.36 -18.48
N LEU A 6 -3.24 6.39 -18.02
CA LEU A 6 -3.50 7.03 -16.73
C LEU A 6 -4.03 8.44 -16.95
N TYR A 7 -5.21 8.73 -16.44
CA TYR A 7 -5.84 10.04 -16.51
C TYR A 7 -5.89 10.66 -15.13
N VAL A 8 -5.02 11.64 -14.92
CA VAL A 8 -5.02 12.44 -13.69
C VAL A 8 -5.88 13.70 -13.95
N PRO A 9 -6.83 14.03 -13.05
CA PRO A 9 -7.66 15.22 -13.22
C PRO A 9 -6.83 16.50 -13.41
N GLY A 10 -7.16 17.26 -14.43
CA GLY A 10 -6.48 18.53 -14.74
C GLY A 10 -5.22 18.42 -15.61
N GLU A 11 -4.78 17.21 -16.00
CA GLU A 11 -3.69 17.03 -16.96
C GLU A 11 -4.19 17.04 -18.41
N ARG A 12 -4.82 15.96 -18.86
CA ARG A 12 -5.35 15.79 -20.23
C ARG A 12 -6.83 16.05 -20.31
N LEU A 13 -7.55 15.69 -19.26
CA LEU A 13 -8.99 15.88 -19.11
C LEU A 13 -9.26 16.57 -17.77
N SER A 14 -10.28 17.43 -17.77
CA SER A 14 -10.78 18.04 -16.55
C SER A 14 -11.56 17.04 -15.70
N GLN A 15 -11.77 17.34 -14.43
CA GLN A 15 -12.59 16.51 -13.54
C GLN A 15 -14.02 16.28 -14.07
N PRO A 16 -14.75 17.29 -14.64
CA PRO A 16 -16.06 17.06 -15.24
C PRO A 16 -16.03 16.09 -16.44
N GLU A 17 -15.00 16.19 -17.32
CA GLU A 17 -14.87 15.28 -18.46
C GLU A 17 -14.60 13.83 -18.02
N LEU A 18 -13.74 13.65 -17.00
CA LEU A 18 -13.48 12.33 -16.43
C LEU A 18 -14.71 11.78 -15.72
N SER A 19 -15.51 12.63 -15.07
CA SER A 19 -16.77 12.22 -14.43
C SER A 19 -17.79 11.79 -15.48
N ALA A 20 -17.91 12.48 -16.60
CA ALA A 20 -18.75 12.09 -17.72
C ALA A 20 -18.31 10.75 -18.32
N ALA A 21 -17.00 10.62 -18.64
CA ALA A 21 -16.45 9.38 -19.18
C ALA A 21 -16.63 8.19 -18.23
N ARG A 22 -16.62 8.40 -16.92
CA ARG A 22 -16.91 7.37 -15.91
C ARG A 22 -18.40 6.96 -15.93
N ILE A 23 -19.32 7.93 -16.07
CA ILE A 23 -20.76 7.66 -16.18
C ILE A 23 -21.04 6.86 -17.47
N ASP A 24 -20.36 7.20 -18.56
CA ASP A 24 -20.46 6.52 -19.86
C ASP A 24 -19.77 5.14 -19.86
N GLY A 25 -19.08 4.76 -18.78
CA GLY A 25 -18.42 3.45 -18.65
C GLY A 25 -17.09 3.33 -19.40
N HIS A 26 -16.50 4.42 -19.87
CA HIS A 26 -15.22 4.42 -20.59
C HIS A 26 -14.01 4.34 -19.64
N VAL A 27 -14.13 4.89 -18.44
CA VAL A 27 -13.07 4.87 -17.43
C VAL A 27 -13.63 4.46 -16.07
N VAL A 28 -12.75 3.93 -15.22
CA VAL A 28 -13.03 3.66 -13.80
C VAL A 28 -12.08 4.46 -12.92
N GLU A 29 -12.57 4.91 -11.79
CA GLU A 29 -11.77 5.59 -10.78
C GLU A 29 -10.95 4.55 -10.01
N MET A 30 -9.65 4.81 -9.88
CA MET A 30 -8.72 3.95 -9.16
C MET A 30 -7.67 4.81 -8.45
N GLY A 31 -7.63 4.78 -7.12
CA GLY A 31 -6.73 5.63 -6.34
C GLY A 31 -7.00 7.12 -6.59
N ASP A 32 -6.00 7.84 -7.07
CA ASP A 32 -6.08 9.28 -7.37
C ASP A 32 -6.20 9.57 -8.88
N ALA A 33 -6.52 8.58 -9.69
CA ALA A 33 -6.58 8.70 -11.14
C ALA A 33 -7.75 7.88 -11.71
N TYR A 34 -7.92 8.00 -13.02
CA TYR A 34 -8.85 7.20 -13.81
C TYR A 34 -8.06 6.35 -14.80
N VAL A 35 -8.55 5.15 -15.05
CA VAL A 35 -7.98 4.20 -16.01
C VAL A 35 -9.09 3.70 -16.94
N PRO A 36 -8.77 3.27 -18.19
CA PRO A 36 -9.76 2.65 -19.07
C PRO A 36 -10.49 1.50 -18.37
N ALA A 37 -11.81 1.39 -18.61
CA ALA A 37 -12.64 0.38 -17.94
C ALA A 37 -12.29 -1.07 -18.35
N ASP A 38 -11.65 -1.26 -19.48
CA ASP A 38 -11.17 -2.55 -20.00
C ASP A 38 -9.72 -2.87 -19.63
N LEU A 39 -9.06 -1.96 -18.88
CA LEU A 39 -7.68 -2.18 -18.44
C LEU A 39 -7.62 -3.27 -17.37
N VAL A 40 -6.79 -4.29 -17.60
CA VAL A 40 -6.54 -5.33 -16.61
C VAL A 40 -5.84 -4.73 -15.40
N GLU A 41 -6.47 -4.83 -14.26
CA GLU A 41 -5.93 -4.34 -13.00
C GLU A 41 -4.68 -5.14 -12.58
N SER A 42 -3.63 -4.43 -12.23
CA SER A 42 -2.37 -5.01 -11.78
C SER A 42 -1.73 -4.15 -10.68
N ALA A 43 -0.75 -4.71 -9.97
CA ALA A 43 0.03 -3.96 -8.97
C ALA A 43 0.67 -2.71 -9.57
N ASP A 44 1.19 -2.78 -10.80
CA ASP A 44 1.79 -1.64 -11.49
C ASP A 44 0.76 -0.54 -11.80
N VAL A 45 -0.45 -0.93 -12.21
CA VAL A 45 -1.55 0.02 -12.44
C VAL A 45 -1.90 0.72 -11.12
N ARG A 46 -2.18 -0.03 -10.05
CA ARG A 46 -2.51 0.51 -8.72
C ARG A 46 -1.43 1.48 -8.23
N ALA A 47 -0.17 1.08 -8.29
CA ALA A 47 0.95 1.91 -7.88
C ALA A 47 1.05 3.22 -8.68
N SER A 48 0.83 3.15 -9.99
CA SER A 48 0.88 4.32 -10.88
C SER A 48 -0.21 5.35 -10.55
N THR A 49 -1.41 4.91 -10.13
CA THR A 49 -2.52 5.83 -9.82
C THR A 49 -2.27 6.70 -8.59
N ILE A 50 -1.35 6.31 -7.72
CA ILE A 50 -1.00 7.07 -6.51
C ILE A 50 0.43 7.62 -6.54
N ALA A 51 1.10 7.54 -7.69
CA ALA A 51 2.51 7.93 -7.82
C ALA A 51 2.78 9.37 -7.35
N ALA A 52 1.86 10.30 -7.59
CA ALA A 52 1.95 11.69 -7.16
C ALA A 52 1.98 11.87 -5.64
N LEU A 53 1.43 10.93 -4.87
CA LEU A 53 1.44 10.96 -3.40
C LEU A 53 2.75 10.42 -2.80
N VAL A 54 3.48 9.60 -3.55
CA VAL A 54 4.74 8.99 -3.09
C VAL A 54 5.91 9.93 -3.39
N GLN A 55 6.16 10.84 -2.47
CA GLN A 55 7.18 11.88 -2.61
C GLN A 55 8.60 11.29 -2.59
N PRO A 56 9.60 11.99 -3.16
CA PRO A 56 11.00 11.58 -3.11
C PRO A 56 11.48 11.26 -1.69
N GLY A 57 12.07 10.08 -1.50
CA GLY A 57 12.51 9.58 -0.20
C GLY A 57 11.44 8.88 0.63
N THR A 58 10.24 8.69 0.07
CA THR A 58 9.18 7.89 0.69
C THR A 58 8.85 6.64 -0.13
N ALA A 59 8.21 5.67 0.50
CA ALA A 59 7.71 4.46 -0.12
C ALA A 59 6.28 4.18 0.37
N ALA A 60 5.42 3.66 -0.49
CA ALA A 60 4.11 3.16 -0.07
C ALA A 60 4.27 2.05 0.97
N SER A 61 3.46 2.09 2.04
CA SER A 61 3.57 1.17 3.19
C SER A 61 2.19 0.85 3.78
N GLY A 62 2.14 -0.10 4.72
CA GLY A 62 0.92 -0.47 5.43
C GLY A 62 -0.27 -0.78 4.52
N PRO A 63 -1.48 -0.23 4.78
CA PRO A 63 -2.67 -0.47 3.97
C PRO A 63 -2.50 -0.12 2.49
N THR A 64 -1.75 0.95 2.18
CA THR A 64 -1.49 1.36 0.79
C THR A 64 -0.65 0.33 0.04
N ALA A 65 0.44 -0.16 0.64
CA ALA A 65 1.24 -1.21 0.04
C ALA A 65 0.44 -2.52 -0.07
N ALA A 66 -0.37 -2.86 0.93
CA ALA A 66 -1.24 -4.04 0.88
C ALA A 66 -2.20 -3.97 -0.31
N TRP A 67 -2.85 -2.81 -0.53
CA TRP A 67 -3.71 -2.61 -1.70
C TRP A 67 -2.93 -2.71 -3.03
N ILE A 68 -1.77 -2.08 -3.14
CA ILE A 68 -0.91 -2.21 -4.33
C ILE A 68 -0.58 -3.69 -4.61
N HIS A 69 -0.30 -4.46 -3.58
CA HIS A 69 -0.03 -5.90 -3.67
C HIS A 69 -1.26 -6.77 -3.99
N GLY A 70 -2.44 -6.20 -4.14
CA GLY A 70 -3.66 -6.94 -4.48
C GLY A 70 -4.51 -7.34 -3.28
N ALA A 71 -4.23 -6.86 -2.08
CA ALA A 71 -5.02 -7.14 -0.89
C ALA A 71 -6.30 -6.29 -0.83
N GLY A 72 -7.26 -6.62 -1.66
CA GLY A 72 -8.57 -5.94 -1.74
C GLY A 72 -8.74 -5.06 -2.97
N ASP A 73 -9.98 -4.71 -3.27
CA ASP A 73 -10.38 -4.10 -4.55
C ASP A 73 -10.32 -2.57 -4.50
N ALA A 74 -10.55 -1.96 -3.34
CA ALA A 74 -10.55 -0.51 -3.17
C ALA A 74 -9.30 -0.02 -2.42
N PRO A 75 -8.76 1.17 -2.78
CA PRO A 75 -7.67 1.78 -2.04
C PRO A 75 -8.09 2.14 -0.61
N PRO A 76 -7.14 2.28 0.33
CA PRO A 76 -7.46 2.80 1.64
C PRO A 76 -7.90 4.27 1.54
N ALA A 77 -8.82 4.70 2.42
CA ALA A 77 -9.31 6.08 2.45
C ALA A 77 -8.20 7.11 2.70
N VAL A 78 -7.14 6.70 3.38
CA VAL A 78 -5.93 7.50 3.62
C VAL A 78 -4.72 6.67 3.24
N HIS A 79 -3.86 7.22 2.41
CA HIS A 79 -2.65 6.56 1.97
C HIS A 79 -1.55 6.65 3.03
N HIS A 80 -0.78 5.58 3.16
CA HIS A 80 0.33 5.49 4.10
C HIS A 80 1.65 5.40 3.35
N VAL A 81 2.58 6.28 3.71
CA VAL A 81 3.95 6.24 3.21
C VAL A 81 4.95 6.23 4.35
N LYS A 82 6.11 5.66 4.12
CA LYS A 82 7.18 5.53 5.08
C LYS A 82 8.48 6.08 4.51
N ARG A 83 9.32 6.70 5.35
CA ARG A 83 10.64 7.16 4.93
C ARG A 83 11.50 5.98 4.47
N CYS A 84 12.14 6.11 3.31
CA CYS A 84 13.03 5.09 2.74
C CYS A 84 14.45 5.61 2.42
N VAL A 85 14.83 6.74 3.03
CA VAL A 85 16.18 7.33 2.95
C VAL A 85 16.71 7.61 4.36
N ASP A 86 18.02 7.56 4.56
CA ASP A 86 18.62 7.72 5.89
C ASP A 86 18.45 9.11 6.47
N ARG A 87 18.44 10.14 5.61
CA ARG A 87 18.20 11.51 6.06
C ARG A 87 16.74 11.72 6.47
N ARG A 88 16.51 12.56 7.48
CA ARG A 88 15.16 13.02 7.81
C ARG A 88 14.58 13.84 6.66
N ILE A 89 13.32 13.63 6.37
CA ILE A 89 12.56 14.36 5.37
C ILE A 89 11.33 14.98 6.01
N ARG A 90 10.85 16.06 5.43
CA ARG A 90 9.57 16.71 5.80
C ARG A 90 8.66 16.61 4.59
N PRO A 91 7.84 15.58 4.48
CA PRO A 91 6.91 15.46 3.37
C PRO A 91 5.82 16.54 3.47
N VAL A 92 5.26 16.89 2.33
CA VAL A 92 4.07 17.72 2.30
C VAL A 92 2.93 16.93 2.92
N THR A 93 2.32 17.47 3.97
CA THR A 93 1.17 16.85 4.63
C THR A 93 -0.10 17.12 3.84
N SER A 94 -0.95 16.12 3.70
CA SER A 94 -2.30 16.26 3.16
C SER A 94 -3.26 15.42 4.02
N GLY A 95 -4.53 15.77 4.04
CA GLY A 95 -5.54 14.99 4.74
C GLY A 95 -5.72 13.57 4.19
N ARG A 96 -5.13 13.28 3.03
CA ARG A 96 -5.17 11.96 2.36
C ARG A 96 -3.90 11.14 2.54
N LEU A 97 -2.90 11.64 3.27
CA LEU A 97 -1.60 11.00 3.42
C LEU A 97 -1.12 10.98 4.88
N VAL A 98 -0.81 9.79 5.38
CA VAL A 98 -0.12 9.57 6.65
C VAL A 98 1.33 9.24 6.37
N PHE A 99 2.24 10.06 6.89
CA PHE A 99 3.68 9.85 6.83
C PHE A 99 4.19 9.20 8.12
N HIS A 100 4.98 8.15 7.97
CA HIS A 100 5.68 7.47 9.04
C HIS A 100 7.20 7.72 8.94
N ASP A 101 7.80 8.40 9.92
CA ASP A 101 9.24 8.72 9.91
C ASP A 101 10.15 7.51 10.25
N THR A 102 9.58 6.34 10.48
CA THR A 102 10.37 5.11 10.67
C THR A 102 11.04 4.72 9.36
N LEU A 103 12.35 4.48 9.39
CA LEU A 103 13.11 4.07 8.21
C LEU A 103 12.67 2.71 7.69
N LEU A 104 12.40 2.64 6.40
CA LEU A 104 12.20 1.41 5.65
C LEU A 104 13.53 1.05 4.95
N PRO A 105 14.22 -0.01 5.37
CA PRO A 105 15.53 -0.34 4.82
C PRO A 105 15.44 -0.88 3.38
N PRO A 106 16.50 -0.77 2.57
CA PRO A 106 16.48 -1.19 1.16
C PRO A 106 16.03 -2.64 0.92
N ARG A 107 16.38 -3.57 1.83
CA ARG A 107 15.96 -4.99 1.74
C ARG A 107 14.46 -5.21 1.85
N ASP A 108 13.73 -4.25 2.43
CA ASP A 108 12.29 -4.29 2.63
C ASP A 108 11.53 -3.48 1.57
N LEU A 109 12.24 -3.02 0.52
CA LEU A 109 11.71 -2.22 -0.59
C LEU A 109 11.71 -3.01 -1.89
N MET A 110 10.72 -2.71 -2.71
CA MET A 110 10.65 -3.11 -4.12
C MET A 110 10.09 -1.96 -4.96
N ARG A 111 10.23 -2.01 -6.26
CA ARG A 111 9.63 -1.03 -7.17
C ARG A 111 8.45 -1.65 -7.90
N ILE A 112 7.32 -0.98 -7.85
CA ILE A 112 6.08 -1.37 -8.53
C ILE A 112 5.52 -0.10 -9.18
N GLY A 113 5.17 -0.16 -10.47
CA GLY A 113 4.60 0.98 -11.20
C GLY A 113 5.48 2.25 -11.16
N GLY A 114 6.81 2.06 -11.04
CA GLY A 114 7.77 3.16 -10.97
C GLY A 114 7.98 3.75 -9.57
N ILE A 115 7.19 3.42 -8.56
CA ILE A 115 7.33 3.93 -7.18
C ILE A 115 7.94 2.90 -6.21
N PRO A 116 8.60 3.35 -5.12
CA PRO A 116 9.02 2.48 -4.04
C PRO A 116 7.80 1.99 -3.22
N VAL A 117 7.77 0.70 -2.92
CA VAL A 117 6.72 0.03 -2.14
C VAL A 117 7.38 -0.93 -1.15
N SER A 118 6.85 -1.06 0.07
CA SER A 118 7.32 -2.08 1.02
C SER A 118 7.00 -3.48 0.49
N THR A 119 7.92 -4.44 0.69
CA THR A 119 7.71 -5.86 0.31
C THR A 119 6.48 -6.45 1.01
N PRO A 120 5.85 -7.52 0.49
CA PRO A 120 4.69 -8.16 1.13
C PRO A 120 4.94 -8.55 2.59
N THR A 121 6.11 -9.16 2.87
CA THR A 121 6.52 -9.53 4.23
C THR A 121 6.65 -8.30 5.14
N ARG A 122 7.28 -7.23 4.65
CA ARG A 122 7.40 -5.99 5.41
C ARG A 122 6.05 -5.31 5.62
N THR A 123 5.21 -5.29 4.61
CA THR A 123 3.84 -4.78 4.70
C THR A 123 3.05 -5.52 5.77
N MET A 124 3.11 -6.85 5.78
CA MET A 124 2.48 -7.70 6.80
C MET A 124 3.00 -7.39 8.21
N LEU A 125 4.31 -7.20 8.37
CA LEU A 125 4.93 -6.82 9.65
C LEU A 125 4.44 -5.44 10.13
N ASP A 126 4.38 -4.46 9.24
CA ASP A 126 3.93 -3.10 9.56
C ASP A 126 2.45 -3.11 9.98
N LEU A 127 1.59 -3.86 9.30
CA LEU A 127 0.18 -4.05 9.67
C LEU A 127 0.06 -4.71 11.05
N ALA A 128 0.80 -5.79 11.29
CA ALA A 128 0.78 -6.51 12.56
C ALA A 128 1.21 -5.64 13.75
N THR A 129 2.20 -4.78 13.57
CA THR A 129 2.65 -3.85 14.63
C THR A 129 1.71 -2.66 14.82
N THR A 130 0.86 -2.35 13.84
CA THR A 130 -0.15 -1.27 13.92
C THR A 130 -1.46 -1.76 14.54
N LEU A 131 -1.74 -3.07 14.53
CA LEU A 131 -3.00 -3.68 14.93
C LEU A 131 -3.52 -3.23 16.31
N HIS A 132 -2.63 -2.98 17.28
CA HIS A 132 -3.01 -2.53 18.63
C HIS A 132 -3.56 -1.10 18.66
N ARG A 133 -3.32 -0.30 17.63
CA ARG A 133 -3.81 1.10 17.49
C ARG A 133 -4.97 1.19 16.52
N ASP A 134 -4.97 0.37 15.48
CA ASP A 134 -6.00 0.34 14.46
C ASP A 134 -6.40 -1.10 14.12
N PRO A 135 -7.46 -1.63 14.74
CA PRO A 135 -7.94 -2.98 14.45
C PRO A 135 -8.39 -3.21 13.00
N ARG A 136 -8.71 -2.13 12.25
CA ARG A 136 -9.14 -2.23 10.85
C ARG A 136 -8.06 -2.80 9.93
N VAL A 137 -6.78 -2.74 10.32
CA VAL A 137 -5.69 -3.34 9.56
C VAL A 137 -5.78 -4.86 9.48
N LEU A 138 -6.58 -5.51 10.33
CA LEU A 138 -6.77 -6.96 10.31
C LEU A 138 -7.33 -7.44 8.95
N THR A 139 -8.27 -6.70 8.38
CA THR A 139 -8.81 -7.02 7.04
C THR A 139 -7.72 -7.01 5.96
N TRP A 140 -6.80 -6.04 6.03
CA TRP A 140 -5.65 -5.98 5.12
C TRP A 140 -4.70 -7.16 5.32
N MET A 141 -4.46 -7.56 6.57
CA MET A 141 -3.62 -8.72 6.89
C MET A 141 -4.23 -10.02 6.34
N ASP A 142 -5.54 -10.23 6.55
CA ASP A 142 -6.26 -11.41 6.04
C ASP A 142 -6.18 -11.51 4.51
N ARG A 143 -6.46 -10.41 3.81
CA ARG A 143 -6.41 -10.35 2.34
C ARG A 143 -4.99 -10.49 1.79
N LEU A 144 -4.02 -9.84 2.42
CA LEU A 144 -2.61 -9.93 2.00
C LEU A 144 -2.07 -11.36 2.17
N ALA A 145 -2.49 -12.08 3.23
CA ALA A 145 -2.11 -13.47 3.44
C ALA A 145 -2.64 -14.41 2.34
N VAL A 146 -3.83 -14.12 1.78
CA VAL A 146 -4.38 -14.89 0.65
C VAL A 146 -3.52 -14.69 -0.61
N VAL A 147 -3.07 -13.47 -0.88
CA VAL A 147 -2.25 -13.16 -2.08
C VAL A 147 -0.80 -13.61 -1.90
N PHE A 148 -0.27 -13.51 -0.68
CA PHE A 148 1.11 -13.88 -0.33
C PHE A 148 1.12 -14.81 0.90
N PRO A 149 0.90 -16.12 0.72
CA PRO A 149 0.79 -17.08 1.81
C PRO A 149 2.01 -17.16 2.74
N ASP A 150 3.21 -16.84 2.22
CA ASP A 150 4.45 -16.86 3.00
C ASP A 150 4.67 -15.58 3.84
N ALA A 151 3.96 -14.49 3.54
CA ALA A 151 4.15 -13.22 4.20
C ALA A 151 3.88 -13.26 5.72
N PRO A 152 2.86 -13.96 6.25
CA PRO A 152 2.64 -14.08 7.68
C PRO A 152 3.81 -14.73 8.45
N GLU A 153 4.36 -15.84 7.95
CA GLU A 153 5.50 -16.51 8.61
C GLU A 153 6.78 -15.69 8.53
N GLY A 154 7.05 -15.08 7.36
CA GLY A 154 8.17 -14.15 7.20
C GLY A 154 8.08 -12.96 8.15
N ALA A 155 6.90 -12.35 8.28
CA ALA A 155 6.65 -11.24 9.21
C ALA A 155 6.78 -11.68 10.69
N ARG A 156 6.29 -12.88 11.04
CA ARG A 156 6.43 -13.47 12.38
C ARG A 156 7.89 -13.68 12.74
N SER A 157 8.68 -14.22 11.82
CA SER A 157 10.12 -14.41 12.01
C SER A 157 10.83 -13.06 12.22
N ALA A 158 10.53 -12.05 11.40
CA ALA A 158 11.08 -10.71 11.54
C ALA A 158 10.69 -10.07 12.89
N LEU A 159 9.43 -10.21 13.32
CA LEU A 159 8.93 -9.66 14.59
C LEU A 159 9.65 -10.25 15.80
N ARG A 160 9.97 -11.56 15.78
CA ARG A 160 10.75 -12.22 16.86
C ARG A 160 12.14 -11.65 17.04
N GLY A 161 12.77 -11.17 15.95
CA GLY A 161 14.08 -10.51 15.98
C GLY A 161 14.06 -9.07 16.51
N MET A 162 12.89 -8.47 16.66
CA MET A 162 12.74 -7.08 17.10
C MET A 162 12.61 -6.98 18.62
N ARG A 163 13.20 -5.93 19.19
CA ARG A 163 13.11 -5.67 20.65
C ARG A 163 12.13 -4.53 20.93
N ARG A 164 11.32 -4.67 22.00
CA ARG A 164 10.44 -3.60 22.53
C ARG A 164 9.48 -3.00 21.49
N VAL A 165 8.84 -3.84 20.68
CA VAL A 165 7.84 -3.38 19.71
C VAL A 165 6.47 -3.28 20.39
N PRO A 166 5.87 -2.08 20.49
CA PRO A 166 4.51 -1.94 21.00
C PRO A 166 3.53 -2.80 20.18
N GLY A 167 2.57 -3.44 20.85
CA GLY A 167 1.57 -4.28 20.18
C GLY A 167 2.08 -5.61 19.64
N SER A 168 3.36 -5.98 19.85
CA SER A 168 3.96 -7.20 19.31
C SER A 168 3.21 -8.48 19.70
N ARG A 169 2.61 -8.55 20.90
CA ARG A 169 1.83 -9.74 21.35
C ARG A 169 0.59 -9.95 20.48
N ALA A 170 -0.21 -8.91 20.28
CA ALA A 170 -1.41 -8.99 19.45
C ALA A 170 -1.05 -9.32 17.99
N GLY A 171 -0.05 -8.61 17.46
CA GLY A 171 0.46 -8.86 16.10
C GLY A 171 0.97 -10.29 15.92
N SER A 172 1.77 -10.80 16.88
CA SER A 172 2.31 -12.16 16.82
C SER A 172 1.22 -13.23 16.82
N ALA A 173 0.19 -13.08 17.65
CA ALA A 173 -0.93 -14.02 17.70
C ALA A 173 -1.71 -14.09 16.38
N VAL A 174 -1.93 -12.93 15.73
CA VAL A 174 -2.59 -12.90 14.43
C VAL A 174 -1.70 -13.49 13.34
N LEU A 175 -0.41 -13.16 13.31
CA LEU A 175 0.54 -13.71 12.33
C LEU A 175 0.63 -15.23 12.43
N GLU A 176 0.66 -15.79 13.66
CA GLU A 176 0.67 -17.23 13.89
C GLU A 176 -0.60 -17.91 13.35
N ARG A 177 -1.78 -17.34 13.65
CA ARG A 177 -3.06 -17.84 13.13
C ARG A 177 -3.08 -17.81 11.59
N LEU A 178 -2.62 -16.72 10.97
CA LEU A 178 -2.56 -16.60 9.52
C LEU A 178 -1.59 -17.61 8.90
N ALA A 179 -0.40 -17.76 9.46
CA ALA A 179 0.59 -18.70 8.97
C ALA A 179 0.09 -20.17 9.06
N LEU A 180 -0.69 -20.52 10.09
CA LEU A 180 -1.30 -21.85 10.21
C LEU A 180 -2.41 -22.07 9.17
N ARG A 181 -3.19 -21.05 8.85
CA ARG A 181 -4.28 -21.12 7.87
C ARG A 181 -3.79 -21.25 6.42
N MET A 182 -2.58 -20.78 6.13
CA MET A 182 -2.01 -20.77 4.77
C MET A 182 -1.16 -22.02 4.45
N ARG A 183 -0.99 -22.95 5.39
CA ARG A 183 -0.33 -24.26 5.19
C ARG A 183 -1.29 -25.29 4.63
#